data_a081715a464fb25322d48d50e22590ee
#
_entry.id   a081715a464fb25322d48d50e22590ee
#
_cell.length_a   1.000
_cell.length_b   1.000
_cell.length_c   1.000
_cell.angle_alpha   90.00
_cell.angle_beta   90.00
_cell.angle_gamma   90.00
#
_symmetry.space_group_name_H-M   'P 1'
#
loop_
_entity.id
_entity.type
_entity.pdbx_description
1 polymer ?
#
loop_
_entity_poly.entity_id
_entity_poly.type
_entity_poly.pdbx_seq_one_letter_code
_entity_poly.pdbx_strand_id
1 'polypeptide(L)'
;MDEQPIILKHSITEDIMEDVQHLQKWARDVFLFASETMNMLPSEPVEELRDREIPYTDPMGNKRTAKLFSKSGELLWNDLTVYDREMFKNQDRASFKQYNGTRFTWQQTVILTAYNRAIRTFGKDSFDDIVRWISVRSGHGIGKTADMSVIAIHFLWCFPGAQIGMTANSEQQVEDIFMKEFYVWARKLPLFIQNCIVQTSDHIQIEDDEDWFLRAQVARPEKPEALAGLHGKYVLILVDEASGVADKVYEVMKGALTGDNYVVVYFSNPTRNEGEFFESHKDGSTYTKLHFNSRHSPIVRDGYVDTMENRYPPNGTEHSDEVKIRVDGEFAGVNEMDDKGWIPLFANVVIHFEPEQGQIINRGIIAVDPSGSGKDHTSVGIRDNIYLKEVLNENTSNEKDLARKVETVRDAYNCQSADIGIDAFGVGAKLVANINTKIGESVNALLTDKPRPGTEDRFVTFKDEMAWAFREWVCNGGIIITNNPEAWLKEMRAVKFKRVGKGLIHLMDKPTFKKINSFSPDRFDMGTLTFFKADATRPVILTKNQLEAEENRKFIESTKLSTENHNLSSM
;
A
#
# COMPACT_ATOMS: atom_id res chain seq x y z
N MET A 1 -27.82 -41.55 -2.11
CA MET A 1 -27.68 -41.76 -3.58
C MET A 1 -26.37 -41.10 -3.95
N ASP A 2 -25.38 -41.96 -4.26
CA ASP A 2 -24.03 -41.49 -4.61
C ASP A 2 -24.11 -40.88 -6.02
N GLU A 3 -24.06 -39.55 -6.08
CA GLU A 3 -23.88 -38.86 -7.37
C GLU A 3 -22.44 -39.08 -7.84
N GLN A 4 -22.30 -39.87 -8.88
CA GLN A 4 -21.03 -40.14 -9.54
C GLN A 4 -20.56 -38.90 -10.30
N PRO A 5 -19.26 -38.60 -10.33
CA PRO A 5 -18.72 -37.49 -11.12
C PRO A 5 -18.99 -37.73 -12.62
N ILE A 6 -19.28 -36.64 -13.32
CA ILE A 6 -19.70 -36.58 -14.75
C ILE A 6 -18.69 -37.23 -15.71
N ILE A 7 -17.46 -37.46 -15.30
CA ILE A 7 -16.39 -38.13 -16.09
C ILE A 7 -16.69 -39.58 -16.42
N LEU A 8 -17.75 -40.20 -15.85
CA LEU A 8 -18.00 -41.62 -15.92
C LEU A 8 -19.18 -42.04 -16.83
N LYS A 9 -19.33 -41.46 -18.00
CA LYS A 9 -20.30 -41.98 -19.00
C LYS A 9 -19.84 -43.23 -19.76
N HIS A 10 -18.63 -43.74 -19.48
CA HIS A 10 -18.13 -44.99 -20.09
C HIS A 10 -17.89 -46.05 -19.02
N SER A 11 -18.09 -47.32 -19.38
CA SER A 11 -18.09 -48.51 -18.51
C SER A 11 -17.02 -48.50 -17.42
N ILE A 12 -17.45 -48.61 -16.15
CA ILE A 12 -16.58 -48.57 -14.97
C ILE A 12 -15.73 -49.84 -14.94
N THR A 13 -14.43 -49.71 -15.20
CA THR A 13 -13.43 -50.75 -15.01
C THR A 13 -12.72 -50.55 -13.67
N GLU A 14 -11.98 -51.55 -13.15
CA GLU A 14 -11.17 -51.39 -11.92
C GLU A 14 -10.22 -50.19 -12.00
N ASP A 15 -9.65 -49.92 -13.17
CA ASP A 15 -8.76 -48.77 -13.43
C ASP A 15 -9.46 -47.42 -13.14
N ILE A 16 -10.74 -47.29 -13.51
CA ILE A 16 -11.53 -46.07 -13.25
C ILE A 16 -11.79 -45.86 -11.75
N MET A 17 -11.96 -46.95 -10.99
CA MET A 17 -12.13 -46.86 -9.53
C MET A 17 -10.85 -46.39 -8.85
N GLU A 18 -9.69 -46.80 -9.32
CA GLU A 18 -8.40 -46.27 -8.85
C GLU A 18 -8.24 -44.77 -9.18
N ASP A 19 -8.64 -44.36 -10.39
CA ASP A 19 -8.63 -42.96 -10.82
C ASP A 19 -9.55 -42.07 -9.95
N VAL A 20 -10.76 -42.54 -9.64
CA VAL A 20 -11.71 -41.84 -8.76
C VAL A 20 -11.13 -41.68 -7.35
N GLN A 21 -10.52 -42.75 -6.80
CA GLN A 21 -9.87 -42.67 -5.50
C GLN A 21 -8.68 -41.68 -5.49
N HIS A 22 -7.98 -41.63 -6.62
CA HIS A 22 -6.86 -40.69 -6.78
C HIS A 22 -7.33 -39.25 -6.86
N LEU A 23 -8.38 -38.96 -7.62
CA LEU A 23 -9.03 -37.64 -7.66
C LEU A 23 -9.51 -37.20 -6.28
N GLN A 24 -10.06 -38.12 -5.47
CA GLN A 24 -10.44 -37.82 -4.09
C GLN A 24 -9.24 -37.45 -3.18
N LYS A 25 -8.05 -38.02 -3.42
CA LYS A 25 -6.83 -37.64 -2.72
C LYS A 25 -6.39 -36.21 -3.13
N TRP A 26 -6.43 -35.94 -4.43
CA TRP A 26 -6.14 -34.56 -4.93
C TRP A 26 -7.09 -33.54 -4.34
N ALA A 27 -8.39 -33.80 -4.30
CA ALA A 27 -9.39 -32.90 -3.72
C ALA A 27 -9.16 -32.58 -2.23
N ARG A 28 -8.34 -33.36 -1.54
CA ARG A 28 -7.98 -33.13 -0.12
C ARG A 28 -6.57 -32.60 0.09
N ASP A 29 -5.76 -32.53 -0.97
CA ASP A 29 -4.36 -32.14 -0.86
C ASP A 29 -3.84 -31.43 -2.11
N VAL A 30 -3.80 -30.10 -2.05
CA VAL A 30 -3.29 -29.25 -3.14
C VAL A 30 -1.81 -29.53 -3.46
N PHE A 31 -1.01 -29.95 -2.48
CA PHE A 31 0.40 -30.27 -2.72
C PHE A 31 0.56 -31.58 -3.48
N LEU A 32 -0.25 -32.59 -3.16
CA LEU A 32 -0.28 -33.84 -3.93
C LEU A 32 -0.71 -33.55 -5.37
N PHE A 33 -1.80 -32.81 -5.56
CA PHE A 33 -2.25 -32.37 -6.88
C PHE A 33 -1.15 -31.65 -7.66
N ALA A 34 -0.54 -30.61 -7.05
CA ALA A 34 0.48 -29.81 -7.71
C ALA A 34 1.75 -30.61 -8.03
N SER A 35 2.16 -31.54 -7.16
CA SER A 35 3.34 -32.37 -7.40
C SER A 35 3.13 -33.35 -8.57
N GLU A 36 1.97 -33.96 -8.67
CA GLU A 36 1.68 -34.99 -9.68
C GLU A 36 1.24 -34.39 -11.03
N THR A 37 0.59 -33.23 -11.02
CA THR A 37 0.09 -32.60 -12.26
C THR A 37 0.96 -31.49 -12.82
N MET A 38 1.62 -30.69 -11.96
CA MET A 38 2.40 -29.50 -12.34
C MET A 38 3.90 -29.67 -12.07
N ASN A 39 4.32 -30.80 -11.50
CA ASN A 39 5.70 -31.03 -11.02
C ASN A 39 6.16 -29.94 -10.03
N MET A 40 5.27 -29.54 -9.12
CA MET A 40 5.53 -28.52 -8.12
C MET A 40 5.49 -29.09 -6.71
N LEU A 41 6.58 -28.93 -5.98
CA LEU A 41 6.71 -29.41 -4.60
C LEU A 41 6.59 -28.24 -3.61
N PRO A 42 6.16 -28.49 -2.37
CA PRO A 42 6.23 -27.48 -1.32
C PRO A 42 7.68 -27.09 -1.03
N SER A 43 7.86 -25.94 -0.38
CA SER A 43 9.17 -25.54 0.13
C SER A 43 9.69 -26.56 1.15
N GLU A 44 10.98 -26.86 1.10
CA GLU A 44 11.61 -27.67 2.14
C GLU A 44 11.85 -26.79 3.38
N PRO A 45 11.41 -27.24 4.57
CA PRO A 45 11.80 -26.62 5.81
C PRO A 45 13.32 -26.78 6.03
N VAL A 46 13.96 -25.83 6.68
CA VAL A 46 15.35 -26.00 7.13
C VAL A 46 15.47 -27.25 8.02
N GLU A 47 16.60 -27.95 7.91
CA GLU A 47 16.80 -29.28 8.54
C GLU A 47 16.48 -29.29 10.04
N GLU A 48 16.83 -28.22 10.74
CA GLU A 48 16.55 -28.01 12.17
C GLU A 48 15.06 -27.98 12.53
N LEU A 49 14.19 -27.78 11.55
CA LEU A 49 12.74 -27.63 11.73
C LEU A 49 11.94 -28.80 11.21
N ARG A 50 12.56 -29.71 10.41
CA ARG A 50 11.86 -30.88 9.84
C ARG A 50 11.23 -31.77 10.91
N ASP A 51 11.93 -31.99 11.99
CA ASP A 51 11.53 -32.87 13.08
C ASP A 51 11.11 -32.12 14.36
N ARG A 52 11.01 -30.81 14.28
CA ARG A 52 10.67 -30.00 15.46
C ARG A 52 9.24 -30.29 15.90
N GLU A 53 9.11 -30.67 17.17
CA GLU A 53 7.85 -30.75 17.87
C GLU A 53 7.59 -29.46 18.66
N ILE A 54 6.37 -28.95 18.57
CA ILE A 54 5.97 -27.75 19.26
C ILE A 54 4.96 -28.08 20.34
N PRO A 55 5.18 -27.60 21.56
CA PRO A 55 4.20 -27.75 22.63
C PRO A 55 2.98 -26.85 22.34
N TYR A 56 1.79 -27.42 22.47
CA TYR A 56 0.55 -26.67 22.40
C TYR A 56 -0.41 -27.16 23.48
N THR A 57 -1.42 -26.34 23.78
CA THR A 57 -2.50 -26.72 24.69
C THR A 57 -3.73 -27.04 23.84
N ASP A 58 -4.28 -28.24 23.97
CA ASP A 58 -5.49 -28.62 23.27
C ASP A 58 -6.72 -27.88 23.84
N PRO A 59 -7.87 -27.89 23.14
CA PRO A 59 -9.09 -27.23 23.62
C PRO A 59 -9.59 -27.72 24.97
N MET A 60 -9.13 -28.87 25.43
CA MET A 60 -9.45 -29.44 26.76
C MET A 60 -8.45 -29.00 27.85
N GLY A 61 -7.44 -28.17 27.53
CA GLY A 61 -6.43 -27.70 28.45
C GLY A 61 -5.22 -28.63 28.65
N ASN A 62 -5.12 -29.75 27.90
CA ASN A 62 -4.01 -30.68 28.02
C ASN A 62 -2.79 -30.18 27.23
N LYS A 63 -1.60 -30.25 27.81
CA LYS A 63 -0.35 -29.98 27.12
C LYS A 63 0.02 -31.16 26.21
N ARG A 64 0.21 -30.88 24.93
CA ARG A 64 0.60 -31.85 23.90
C ARG A 64 1.74 -31.31 23.06
N THR A 65 2.37 -32.18 22.29
CA THR A 65 3.32 -31.79 21.23
C THR A 65 2.78 -32.18 19.86
N ALA A 66 3.03 -31.35 18.86
CA ALA A 66 2.70 -31.64 17.47
C ALA A 66 3.93 -31.42 16.59
N LYS A 67 4.09 -32.25 15.57
CA LYS A 67 5.09 -32.01 14.53
C LYS A 67 4.70 -30.78 13.73
N LEU A 68 5.72 -29.98 13.40
CA LEU A 68 5.52 -28.75 12.65
C LEU A 68 5.14 -29.02 11.20
N PHE A 69 5.77 -30.03 10.57
CA PHE A 69 5.55 -30.38 9.18
C PHE A 69 5.10 -31.84 9.00
N SER A 70 4.27 -32.07 7.98
CA SER A 70 3.98 -33.41 7.48
C SER A 70 5.16 -33.97 6.68
N LYS A 71 5.13 -35.27 6.37
CA LYS A 71 6.10 -35.91 5.46
C LYS A 71 6.06 -35.33 4.04
N SER A 72 4.93 -34.75 3.61
CA SER A 72 4.77 -34.08 2.32
C SER A 72 5.20 -32.61 2.32
N GLY A 73 5.71 -32.08 3.46
CA GLY A 73 6.13 -30.68 3.58
C GLY A 73 5.01 -29.72 3.96
N GLU A 74 3.80 -30.19 4.26
CA GLU A 74 2.70 -29.36 4.73
C GLU A 74 2.95 -28.90 6.16
N LEU A 75 2.69 -27.64 6.45
CA LEU A 75 2.74 -27.06 7.79
C LEU A 75 1.56 -27.57 8.62
N LEU A 76 1.81 -28.34 9.68
CA LEU A 76 0.76 -28.94 10.52
C LEU A 76 0.29 -28.07 11.66
N TRP A 77 1.07 -27.05 12.03
CA TRP A 77 0.76 -26.16 13.13
C TRP A 77 -0.37 -25.19 12.81
N ASN A 78 -1.27 -24.95 13.79
CA ASN A 78 -2.44 -24.08 13.58
C ASN A 78 -2.12 -22.60 13.55
N ASP A 79 -1.07 -22.17 14.23
CA ASP A 79 -0.65 -20.79 14.28
C ASP A 79 0.37 -20.48 13.17
N LEU A 80 -0.13 -20.15 11.99
CA LEU A 80 0.68 -19.83 10.82
C LEU A 80 1.44 -18.50 10.96
N THR A 81 1.13 -17.69 11.96
CA THR A 81 1.75 -16.37 12.16
C THR A 81 3.07 -16.43 12.92
N VAL A 82 3.27 -17.44 13.76
CA VAL A 82 4.47 -17.59 14.58
C VAL A 82 5.71 -17.97 13.75
N TYR A 83 5.50 -18.54 12.54
CA TYR A 83 6.56 -19.16 11.76
C TYR A 83 7.16 -18.32 10.65
N ASP A 84 6.65 -17.16 10.47
CA ASP A 84 6.88 -16.28 9.35
C ASP A 84 8.31 -15.77 9.18
N ARG A 85 9.10 -15.69 10.24
CA ARG A 85 10.40 -15.05 10.19
C ARG A 85 11.59 -15.98 10.44
N GLU A 86 11.43 -17.01 11.23
CA GLU A 86 12.57 -17.81 11.69
C GLU A 86 12.80 -19.10 10.93
N MET A 87 11.73 -19.69 10.41
CA MET A 87 11.79 -21.01 9.81
C MET A 87 12.46 -21.06 8.44
N PHE A 88 12.39 -19.95 7.69
CA PHE A 88 12.86 -19.89 6.32
C PHE A 88 13.94 -18.82 6.11
N LYS A 89 14.56 -18.32 7.16
CA LYS A 89 15.65 -17.34 7.10
C LYS A 89 16.79 -17.72 6.16
N ASN A 90 16.98 -19.02 5.94
CA ASN A 90 18.06 -19.56 5.12
C ASN A 90 17.60 -19.94 3.70
N GLN A 91 16.32 -19.75 3.34
CA GLN A 91 15.88 -19.94 1.97
C GLN A 91 16.32 -18.74 1.14
N ASP A 92 17.59 -18.66 0.84
CA ASP A 92 18.12 -17.62 -0.01
C ASP A 92 17.70 -17.85 -1.49
N ARG A 93 17.87 -16.82 -2.30
CA ARG A 93 17.57 -16.87 -3.73
C ARG A 93 18.41 -17.91 -4.48
N ALA A 94 19.66 -18.16 -4.06
CA ALA A 94 20.54 -19.11 -4.71
C ALA A 94 20.06 -20.54 -4.47
N SER A 95 19.70 -20.88 -3.23
CA SER A 95 19.09 -22.17 -2.89
C SER A 95 17.77 -22.37 -3.61
N PHE A 96 16.91 -21.35 -3.70
CA PHE A 96 15.64 -21.44 -4.42
C PHE A 96 15.84 -21.67 -5.93
N LYS A 97 16.82 -21.02 -6.56
CA LYS A 97 17.15 -21.20 -7.98
C LYS A 97 17.59 -22.62 -8.34
N GLN A 98 18.16 -23.38 -7.40
CA GLN A 98 18.55 -24.78 -7.67
C GLN A 98 17.38 -25.65 -8.12
N TYR A 99 16.16 -25.30 -7.68
CA TYR A 99 14.97 -26.09 -8.00
C TYR A 99 14.31 -25.69 -9.33
N ASN A 100 14.88 -24.78 -10.09
CA ASN A 100 14.41 -24.38 -11.44
C ASN A 100 12.89 -24.16 -11.55
N GLY A 101 12.27 -23.60 -10.53
CA GLY A 101 10.84 -23.36 -10.51
C GLY A 101 9.98 -24.61 -10.30
N THR A 102 10.54 -25.68 -9.75
CA THR A 102 9.80 -26.90 -9.37
C THR A 102 9.37 -26.92 -7.91
N ARG A 103 9.60 -25.83 -7.18
CA ARG A 103 9.14 -25.69 -5.80
C ARG A 103 8.43 -24.36 -5.58
N PHE A 104 7.41 -24.41 -4.75
CA PHE A 104 6.80 -23.20 -4.18
C PHE A 104 7.78 -22.52 -3.21
N THR A 105 7.69 -21.21 -3.11
CA THR A 105 8.37 -20.49 -2.02
C THR A 105 7.77 -20.89 -0.67
N TRP A 106 8.44 -20.56 0.42
CA TRP A 106 7.90 -20.85 1.73
C TRP A 106 6.61 -20.05 2.01
N GLN A 107 6.51 -18.79 1.53
CA GLN A 107 5.28 -17.99 1.64
C GLN A 107 4.12 -18.66 0.91
N GLN A 108 4.36 -19.09 -0.32
CA GLN A 108 3.38 -19.83 -1.12
C GLN A 108 2.98 -21.13 -0.43
N THR A 109 3.95 -21.86 0.13
CA THR A 109 3.66 -23.10 0.87
C THR A 109 2.76 -22.84 2.08
N VAL A 110 2.95 -21.74 2.81
CA VAL A 110 2.10 -21.38 3.94
C VAL A 110 0.67 -21.02 3.49
N ILE A 111 0.53 -20.26 2.40
CA ILE A 111 -0.77 -19.90 1.82
C ILE A 111 -1.53 -21.16 1.39
N LEU A 112 -0.86 -22.03 0.64
CA LEU A 112 -1.46 -23.30 0.16
C LEU A 112 -1.79 -24.24 1.33
N THR A 113 -1.03 -24.20 2.43
CA THR A 113 -1.36 -24.96 3.66
C THR A 113 -2.65 -24.45 4.29
N ALA A 114 -2.85 -23.13 4.35
CA ALA A 114 -4.10 -22.55 4.88
C ALA A 114 -5.30 -22.96 4.00
N TYR A 115 -5.14 -22.91 2.68
CA TYR A 115 -6.14 -23.37 1.73
C TYR A 115 -6.44 -24.88 1.90
N ASN A 116 -5.41 -25.73 2.05
CA ASN A 116 -5.57 -27.16 2.29
C ASN A 116 -6.42 -27.45 3.55
N ARG A 117 -6.22 -26.67 4.60
CA ARG A 117 -7.04 -26.78 5.82
C ARG A 117 -8.51 -26.47 5.54
N ALA A 118 -8.76 -25.41 4.78
CA ALA A 118 -10.12 -24.99 4.44
C ALA A 118 -10.87 -26.10 3.68
N ILE A 119 -10.30 -26.64 2.60
CA ILE A 119 -10.95 -27.68 1.79
C ILE A 119 -11.15 -29.00 2.54
N ARG A 120 -10.31 -29.31 3.52
CA ARG A 120 -10.46 -30.50 4.38
C ARG A 120 -11.63 -30.42 5.36
N THR A 121 -12.29 -29.25 5.48
CA THR A 121 -13.53 -29.11 6.26
C THR A 121 -14.78 -29.47 5.46
N PHE A 122 -14.69 -29.62 4.15
CA PHE A 122 -15.84 -29.94 3.31
C PHE A 122 -16.47 -31.28 3.70
N GLY A 123 -17.79 -31.28 3.80
CA GLY A 123 -18.58 -32.46 4.22
C GLY A 123 -18.44 -32.80 5.71
N LYS A 124 -17.93 -31.92 6.57
CA LYS A 124 -17.89 -32.12 8.02
C LYS A 124 -19.00 -31.32 8.71
N ASP A 125 -19.67 -31.98 9.66
CA ASP A 125 -20.77 -31.37 10.41
C ASP A 125 -20.31 -30.33 11.46
N SER A 126 -19.03 -30.37 11.86
CA SER A 126 -18.47 -29.46 12.85
C SER A 126 -17.05 -29.06 12.46
N PHE A 127 -16.83 -27.77 12.30
CA PHE A 127 -15.53 -27.15 12.03
C PHE A 127 -15.54 -25.70 12.51
N ASP A 128 -14.35 -25.16 12.68
CA ASP A 128 -14.19 -23.72 12.92
C ASP A 128 -14.24 -22.97 11.58
N ASP A 129 -15.23 -22.12 11.40
CA ASP A 129 -15.47 -21.37 10.16
C ASP A 129 -14.30 -20.43 9.79
N ILE A 130 -13.52 -20.02 10.78
CA ILE A 130 -12.30 -19.21 10.59
C ILE A 130 -11.36 -19.82 9.53
N VAL A 131 -11.21 -21.13 9.47
CA VAL A 131 -10.30 -21.78 8.51
C VAL A 131 -10.70 -21.60 7.05
N ARG A 132 -11.96 -21.25 6.77
CA ARG A 132 -12.49 -21.02 5.41
C ARG A 132 -12.30 -19.60 4.92
N TRP A 133 -12.01 -18.68 5.81
CA TRP A 133 -11.75 -17.27 5.54
C TRP A 133 -10.26 -17.00 5.70
N ILE A 134 -9.57 -16.81 4.58
CA ILE A 134 -8.11 -16.61 4.56
C ILE A 134 -7.84 -15.18 4.09
N SER A 135 -7.07 -14.43 4.87
CA SER A 135 -6.68 -13.06 4.52
C SER A 135 -5.17 -12.92 4.54
N VAL A 136 -4.60 -12.59 3.37
CA VAL A 136 -3.15 -12.53 3.14
C VAL A 136 -2.73 -11.10 2.88
N ARG A 137 -2.05 -10.49 3.84
CA ARG A 137 -1.36 -9.21 3.65
C ARG A 137 0.12 -9.41 3.40
N SER A 138 0.69 -8.68 2.46
CA SER A 138 2.12 -8.83 2.15
C SER A 138 2.72 -7.62 1.46
N GLY A 139 4.05 -7.56 1.42
CA GLY A 139 4.77 -6.76 0.46
C GLY A 139 4.66 -7.30 -0.97
N HIS A 140 5.35 -6.66 -1.91
CA HIS A 140 5.40 -7.09 -3.31
C HIS A 140 6.30 -8.32 -3.50
N GLY A 141 6.04 -9.13 -4.53
CA GLY A 141 6.96 -10.18 -4.99
C GLY A 141 7.00 -11.43 -4.10
N ILE A 142 5.90 -11.78 -3.43
CA ILE A 142 5.81 -13.06 -2.69
C ILE A 142 5.14 -14.19 -3.50
N GLY A 143 4.64 -13.91 -4.72
CA GLY A 143 3.99 -14.90 -5.57
C GLY A 143 2.48 -15.05 -5.38
N LYS A 144 1.78 -14.04 -4.85
CA LYS A 144 0.32 -14.08 -4.61
C LYS A 144 -0.50 -14.56 -5.79
N THR A 145 -0.25 -14.00 -6.98
CA THR A 145 -1.03 -14.33 -8.19
C THR A 145 -0.81 -15.77 -8.65
N ALA A 146 0.42 -16.30 -8.46
CA ALA A 146 0.72 -17.70 -8.72
C ALA A 146 -0.07 -18.62 -7.79
N ASP A 147 -0.09 -18.32 -6.47
CA ASP A 147 -0.88 -19.11 -5.50
C ASP A 147 -2.37 -19.05 -5.82
N MET A 148 -2.88 -17.87 -6.16
CA MET A 148 -4.26 -17.67 -6.55
C MET A 148 -4.62 -18.52 -7.76
N SER A 149 -3.73 -18.59 -8.76
CA SER A 149 -3.90 -19.41 -9.95
C SER A 149 -3.88 -20.91 -9.62
N VAL A 150 -2.96 -21.36 -8.78
CA VAL A 150 -2.89 -22.78 -8.36
C VAL A 150 -4.13 -23.17 -7.56
N ILE A 151 -4.57 -22.34 -6.63
CA ILE A 151 -5.80 -22.54 -5.86
C ILE A 151 -7.01 -22.63 -6.79
N ALA A 152 -7.14 -21.70 -7.74
CA ALA A 152 -8.24 -21.69 -8.71
C ALA A 152 -8.26 -22.96 -9.57
N ILE A 153 -7.11 -23.37 -10.11
CA ILE A 153 -6.99 -24.57 -10.93
C ILE A 153 -7.33 -25.84 -10.12
N HIS A 154 -6.75 -25.97 -8.93
CA HIS A 154 -7.04 -27.09 -8.05
C HIS A 154 -8.53 -27.17 -7.70
N PHE A 155 -9.13 -26.05 -7.31
CA PHE A 155 -10.55 -26.01 -6.95
C PHE A 155 -11.45 -26.29 -8.14
N LEU A 156 -11.14 -25.72 -9.30
CA LEU A 156 -11.90 -25.93 -10.53
C LEU A 156 -11.87 -27.40 -10.95
N TRP A 157 -10.71 -28.05 -10.87
CA TRP A 157 -10.57 -29.45 -11.33
C TRP A 157 -11.04 -30.47 -10.30
N CYS A 158 -10.72 -30.27 -9.02
CA CYS A 158 -10.94 -31.30 -8.01
C CYS A 158 -12.34 -31.33 -7.37
N PHE A 159 -13.17 -30.30 -7.62
CA PHE A 159 -14.50 -30.18 -7.03
C PHE A 159 -15.57 -30.05 -8.13
N PRO A 160 -16.20 -31.19 -8.54
CA PRO A 160 -17.22 -31.19 -9.59
C PRO A 160 -18.38 -30.23 -9.30
N GLY A 161 -18.74 -29.40 -10.29
CA GLY A 161 -19.73 -28.34 -10.15
C GLY A 161 -19.21 -27.14 -9.33
N ALA A 162 -17.90 -26.96 -9.25
CA ALA A 162 -17.30 -25.80 -8.57
C ALA A 162 -17.63 -24.49 -9.28
N GLN A 163 -18.04 -23.49 -8.51
CA GLN A 163 -18.22 -22.14 -8.99
C GLN A 163 -17.19 -21.23 -8.34
N ILE A 164 -16.32 -20.63 -9.17
CA ILE A 164 -15.26 -19.77 -8.72
C ILE A 164 -15.54 -18.34 -9.16
N GLY A 165 -15.62 -17.42 -8.20
CA GLY A 165 -15.65 -15.98 -8.44
C GLY A 165 -14.29 -15.35 -8.11
N MET A 166 -13.67 -14.70 -9.09
CA MET A 166 -12.45 -13.92 -8.88
C MET A 166 -12.73 -12.45 -9.17
N THR A 167 -12.29 -11.57 -8.29
CA THR A 167 -12.39 -10.13 -8.49
C THR A 167 -11.13 -9.39 -8.06
N ALA A 168 -10.99 -8.19 -8.63
CA ALA A 168 -9.97 -7.21 -8.27
C ALA A 168 -10.51 -5.79 -8.46
N ASN A 169 -9.72 -4.78 -8.12
CA ASN A 169 -10.15 -3.39 -8.25
C ASN A 169 -9.99 -2.79 -9.68
N SER A 170 -9.44 -3.54 -10.64
CA SER A 170 -9.28 -3.08 -12.04
C SER A 170 -9.33 -4.23 -13.05
N GLU A 171 -9.77 -3.92 -14.29
CA GLU A 171 -9.76 -4.87 -15.42
C GLU A 171 -8.36 -5.37 -15.73
N GLN A 172 -7.36 -4.51 -15.66
CA GLN A 172 -5.97 -4.87 -15.88
C GLN A 172 -5.49 -5.95 -14.89
N GLN A 173 -5.89 -5.89 -13.62
CA GLN A 173 -5.56 -6.91 -12.61
C GLN A 173 -6.21 -8.25 -12.96
N VAL A 174 -7.44 -8.23 -13.41
CA VAL A 174 -8.19 -9.44 -13.74
C VAL A 174 -7.64 -10.07 -15.02
N GLU A 175 -7.61 -9.32 -16.13
CA GLU A 175 -7.30 -9.85 -17.46
C GLU A 175 -5.80 -10.00 -17.70
N ASP A 176 -5.02 -8.95 -17.44
CA ASP A 176 -3.60 -8.92 -17.77
C ASP A 176 -2.71 -9.62 -16.75
N ILE A 177 -3.14 -9.70 -15.50
CA ILE A 177 -2.34 -10.28 -14.43
C ILE A 177 -2.86 -11.66 -14.06
N PHE A 178 -4.08 -11.76 -13.51
CA PHE A 178 -4.59 -13.05 -13.04
C PHE A 178 -4.82 -14.05 -14.17
N MET A 179 -5.56 -13.67 -15.22
CA MET A 179 -5.87 -14.62 -16.32
C MET A 179 -4.61 -15.09 -17.05
N LYS A 180 -3.63 -14.20 -17.28
CA LYS A 180 -2.34 -14.61 -17.87
C LYS A 180 -1.60 -15.62 -16.99
N GLU A 181 -1.53 -15.34 -15.68
CA GLU A 181 -0.87 -16.25 -14.74
C GLU A 181 -1.61 -17.59 -14.63
N PHE A 182 -2.94 -17.56 -14.58
CA PHE A 182 -3.76 -18.78 -14.62
C PHE A 182 -3.37 -19.68 -15.80
N TYR A 183 -3.26 -19.12 -17.01
CA TYR A 183 -2.85 -19.92 -18.18
C TYR A 183 -1.38 -20.35 -18.14
N VAL A 184 -0.48 -19.62 -17.50
CA VAL A 184 0.90 -20.07 -17.27
C VAL A 184 0.91 -21.35 -16.43
N TRP A 185 0.07 -21.41 -15.40
CA TRP A 185 -0.05 -22.59 -14.54
C TRP A 185 -0.86 -23.70 -15.20
N ALA A 186 -1.96 -23.39 -15.87
CA ALA A 186 -2.78 -24.37 -16.58
C ALA A 186 -1.98 -25.15 -17.65
N ARG A 187 -1.04 -24.51 -18.33
CA ARG A 187 -0.15 -25.18 -19.30
C ARG A 187 0.83 -26.19 -18.69
N LYS A 188 1.02 -26.19 -17.37
CA LYS A 188 1.82 -27.22 -16.69
C LYS A 188 1.03 -28.51 -16.42
N LEU A 189 -0.29 -28.46 -16.51
CA LEU A 189 -1.17 -29.62 -16.29
C LEU A 189 -0.98 -30.69 -17.37
N PRO A 190 -1.29 -31.94 -17.08
CA PRO A 190 -1.42 -33.00 -18.11
C PRO A 190 -2.41 -32.61 -19.20
N LEU A 191 -2.16 -33.05 -20.44
CA LEU A 191 -2.98 -32.66 -21.60
C LEU A 191 -4.47 -33.05 -21.43
N PHE A 192 -4.76 -34.14 -20.75
CA PHE A 192 -6.14 -34.55 -20.53
C PHE A 192 -6.91 -33.55 -19.66
N ILE A 193 -6.26 -32.91 -18.69
CA ILE A 193 -6.87 -31.83 -17.91
C ILE A 193 -6.97 -30.56 -18.73
N GLN A 194 -5.89 -30.18 -19.44
CA GLN A 194 -5.90 -28.99 -20.29
C GLN A 194 -7.03 -29.00 -21.31
N ASN A 195 -7.30 -30.16 -21.92
CA ASN A 195 -8.34 -30.30 -22.93
C ASN A 195 -9.77 -30.15 -22.39
N CYS A 196 -9.98 -30.34 -21.10
CA CYS A 196 -11.28 -30.13 -20.45
C CYS A 196 -11.52 -28.65 -20.06
N ILE A 197 -10.50 -27.80 -20.09
CA ILE A 197 -10.62 -26.38 -19.74
C ILE A 197 -11.04 -25.61 -20.99
N VAL A 198 -12.27 -25.11 -21.01
CA VAL A 198 -12.85 -24.36 -22.13
C VAL A 198 -13.00 -22.90 -21.75
N GLN A 199 -12.42 -22.02 -22.55
CA GLN A 199 -12.63 -20.58 -22.39
C GLN A 199 -13.82 -20.14 -23.22
N THR A 200 -14.77 -19.49 -22.57
CA THR A 200 -15.91 -18.79 -23.22
C THR A 200 -15.62 -17.29 -23.33
N SER A 201 -16.60 -16.48 -23.70
CA SER A 201 -16.47 -15.03 -23.80
C SER A 201 -16.28 -14.32 -22.45
N ASP A 202 -16.76 -14.90 -21.34
CA ASP A 202 -16.86 -14.25 -20.03
C ASP A 202 -16.38 -15.10 -18.85
N HIS A 203 -16.11 -16.39 -19.06
CA HIS A 203 -15.63 -17.30 -18.02
C HIS A 203 -14.84 -18.48 -18.59
N ILE A 204 -14.22 -19.25 -17.71
CA ILE A 204 -13.62 -20.55 -17.99
C ILE A 204 -14.56 -21.61 -17.42
N GLN A 205 -14.87 -22.65 -18.18
CA GLN A 205 -15.68 -23.78 -17.73
C GLN A 205 -14.97 -25.12 -17.96
N ILE A 206 -15.43 -26.17 -17.31
CA ILE A 206 -14.97 -27.54 -17.55
C ILE A 206 -15.90 -28.19 -18.55
N GLU A 207 -15.35 -28.54 -19.71
CA GLU A 207 -16.10 -29.13 -20.84
C GLU A 207 -17.35 -28.29 -21.20
N ASP A 208 -18.49 -28.92 -21.37
CA ASP A 208 -19.78 -28.29 -21.71
C ASP A 208 -20.68 -28.08 -20.48
N ASP A 209 -20.10 -28.05 -19.26
CA ASP A 209 -20.85 -27.83 -18.03
C ASP A 209 -20.86 -26.36 -17.63
N GLU A 210 -21.96 -25.67 -17.91
CA GLU A 210 -22.16 -24.24 -17.63
C GLU A 210 -22.22 -23.92 -16.13
N ASP A 211 -22.49 -24.91 -15.27
CA ASP A 211 -22.55 -24.76 -13.82
C ASP A 211 -21.19 -25.01 -13.15
N TRP A 212 -20.17 -25.40 -13.89
CA TRP A 212 -18.83 -25.69 -13.41
C TRP A 212 -17.80 -24.73 -14.03
N PHE A 213 -17.58 -23.59 -13.37
CA PHE A 213 -16.86 -22.49 -13.98
C PHE A 213 -15.98 -21.69 -13.03
N LEU A 214 -15.05 -20.93 -13.63
CA LEU A 214 -14.34 -19.79 -13.05
C LEU A 214 -14.73 -18.54 -13.81
N ARG A 215 -15.31 -17.57 -13.12
CA ARG A 215 -15.60 -16.23 -13.62
C ARG A 215 -14.69 -15.21 -12.95
N ALA A 216 -13.89 -14.50 -13.76
CA ALA A 216 -12.98 -13.46 -13.30
C ALA A 216 -13.46 -12.11 -13.85
N GLN A 217 -13.89 -11.20 -12.96
CA GLN A 217 -14.44 -9.92 -13.36
C GLN A 217 -14.27 -8.85 -12.29
N VAL A 218 -14.21 -7.59 -12.71
CA VAL A 218 -14.11 -6.46 -11.79
C VAL A 218 -15.45 -6.20 -11.11
N ALA A 219 -15.48 -6.25 -9.78
CA ALA A 219 -16.61 -5.78 -9.00
C ALA A 219 -16.43 -4.29 -8.66
N ARG A 220 -17.40 -3.48 -9.08
CA ARG A 220 -17.43 -2.02 -8.84
C ARG A 220 -18.53 -1.67 -7.84
N PRO A 221 -18.40 -0.56 -7.08
CA PRO A 221 -19.45 -0.13 -6.16
C PRO A 221 -20.83 0.07 -6.82
N GLU A 222 -20.82 0.44 -8.12
CA GLU A 222 -22.01 0.64 -8.94
C GLU A 222 -22.61 -0.67 -9.47
N LYS A 223 -21.81 -1.74 -9.53
CA LYS A 223 -22.20 -3.09 -9.95
C LYS A 223 -21.56 -4.13 -9.01
N PRO A 224 -21.92 -4.16 -7.73
CA PRO A 224 -21.32 -5.06 -6.75
C PRO A 224 -21.74 -6.51 -6.98
N GLU A 225 -22.78 -6.76 -7.78
CA GLU A 225 -23.35 -8.06 -8.09
C GLU A 225 -22.44 -8.94 -8.96
N ALA A 226 -21.26 -8.48 -9.34
CA ALA A 226 -20.29 -9.25 -10.11
C ALA A 226 -19.98 -10.63 -9.49
N LEU A 227 -20.00 -10.72 -8.16
CA LEU A 227 -19.83 -11.97 -7.41
C LEU A 227 -21.14 -12.53 -6.85
N ALA A 228 -22.30 -11.94 -7.19
CA ALA A 228 -23.59 -12.49 -6.86
C ALA A 228 -23.92 -13.69 -7.77
N GLY A 229 -24.76 -14.59 -7.28
CA GLY A 229 -25.24 -15.73 -8.09
C GLY A 229 -24.31 -16.95 -8.12
N LEU A 230 -23.29 -16.99 -7.25
CA LEU A 230 -22.53 -18.21 -7.02
C LEU A 230 -23.32 -19.10 -6.04
N HIS A 231 -23.89 -20.18 -6.54
CA HIS A 231 -24.77 -21.09 -5.77
C HIS A 231 -24.36 -22.56 -5.97
N GLY A 232 -23.13 -22.82 -6.37
CA GLY A 232 -22.61 -24.17 -6.58
C GLY A 232 -22.50 -24.96 -5.28
N LYS A 233 -22.42 -26.26 -5.39
CA LYS A 233 -22.12 -27.17 -4.28
C LYS A 233 -20.79 -26.84 -3.60
N TYR A 234 -19.84 -26.33 -4.39
CA TYR A 234 -18.52 -25.87 -3.97
C TYR A 234 -18.29 -24.46 -4.50
N VAL A 235 -18.01 -23.52 -3.62
CA VAL A 235 -17.81 -22.11 -3.97
C VAL A 235 -16.43 -21.66 -3.52
N LEU A 236 -15.69 -21.05 -4.44
CA LEU A 236 -14.43 -20.37 -4.12
C LEU A 236 -14.52 -18.89 -4.50
N ILE A 237 -14.15 -18.02 -3.59
CA ILE A 237 -14.02 -16.60 -3.88
C ILE A 237 -12.58 -16.16 -3.69
N LEU A 238 -12.02 -15.54 -4.72
CA LEU A 238 -10.69 -14.99 -4.74
C LEU A 238 -10.79 -13.47 -4.93
N VAL A 239 -10.16 -12.70 -4.05
CA VAL A 239 -10.13 -11.24 -4.14
C VAL A 239 -8.67 -10.78 -4.19
N ASP A 240 -8.25 -10.29 -5.36
CA ASP A 240 -6.92 -9.67 -5.50
C ASP A 240 -7.00 -8.17 -5.23
N GLU A 241 -5.90 -7.61 -4.75
CA GLU A 241 -5.84 -6.22 -4.25
C GLU A 241 -7.02 -5.86 -3.32
N ALA A 242 -7.37 -6.79 -2.44
CA ALA A 242 -8.53 -6.72 -1.55
C ALA A 242 -8.61 -5.40 -0.75
N SER A 243 -7.49 -4.80 -0.37
CA SER A 243 -7.47 -3.50 0.32
C SER A 243 -8.10 -2.37 -0.50
N GLY A 244 -8.15 -2.50 -1.83
CA GLY A 244 -8.74 -1.50 -2.75
C GLY A 244 -10.20 -1.75 -3.11
N VAL A 245 -10.75 -2.92 -2.81
CA VAL A 245 -12.13 -3.30 -3.13
C VAL A 245 -13.10 -2.63 -2.16
N ALA A 246 -14.23 -2.15 -2.66
CA ALA A 246 -15.23 -1.44 -1.85
C ALA A 246 -16.04 -2.39 -0.96
N ASP A 247 -16.40 -1.97 0.26
CA ASP A 247 -17.10 -2.79 1.25
C ASP A 247 -18.43 -3.34 0.75
N LYS A 248 -19.16 -2.58 -0.08
CA LYS A 248 -20.40 -3.03 -0.69
C LYS A 248 -20.25 -4.31 -1.52
N VAL A 249 -19.08 -4.52 -2.15
CA VAL A 249 -18.77 -5.75 -2.90
C VAL A 249 -18.65 -6.93 -1.94
N TYR A 250 -18.01 -6.73 -0.80
CA TYR A 250 -17.89 -7.76 0.23
C TYR A 250 -19.24 -8.14 0.86
N GLU A 251 -20.13 -7.18 1.06
CA GLU A 251 -21.50 -7.45 1.56
C GLU A 251 -22.28 -8.36 0.61
N VAL A 252 -22.25 -8.06 -0.70
CA VAL A 252 -22.91 -8.87 -1.72
C VAL A 252 -22.28 -10.27 -1.82
N MET A 253 -20.96 -10.33 -1.81
CA MET A 253 -20.20 -11.58 -1.84
C MET A 253 -20.55 -12.50 -0.66
N LYS A 254 -20.62 -11.95 0.57
CA LYS A 254 -21.03 -12.72 1.77
C LYS A 254 -22.43 -13.32 1.63
N GLY A 255 -23.34 -12.62 0.95
CA GLY A 255 -24.68 -13.10 0.65
C GLY A 255 -24.73 -14.31 -0.28
N ALA A 256 -23.70 -14.55 -1.09
CA ALA A 256 -23.62 -15.73 -1.96
C ALA A 256 -23.11 -16.99 -1.23
N LEU A 257 -22.54 -16.87 -0.03
CA LEU A 257 -21.95 -17.97 0.74
C LEU A 257 -22.97 -18.65 1.65
N THR A 258 -24.04 -19.15 1.09
CA THR A 258 -25.12 -19.84 1.82
C THR A 258 -24.98 -21.36 1.90
N GLY A 259 -24.03 -21.93 1.14
CA GLY A 259 -23.76 -23.37 1.09
C GLY A 259 -22.71 -23.82 2.13
N ASP A 260 -22.60 -25.14 2.31
CA ASP A 260 -21.71 -25.74 3.31
C ASP A 260 -20.24 -25.86 2.88
N ASN A 261 -19.92 -25.71 1.59
CA ASN A 261 -18.58 -25.93 1.06
C ASN A 261 -18.09 -24.69 0.31
N TYR A 262 -17.55 -23.72 1.04
CA TYR A 262 -16.97 -22.52 0.46
C TYR A 262 -15.58 -22.24 1.03
N VAL A 263 -14.77 -21.52 0.27
CA VAL A 263 -13.50 -20.91 0.71
C VAL A 263 -13.43 -19.50 0.17
N VAL A 264 -12.96 -18.57 1.00
CA VAL A 264 -12.72 -17.18 0.63
C VAL A 264 -11.27 -16.84 0.88
N VAL A 265 -10.59 -16.30 -0.12
CA VAL A 265 -9.18 -15.91 0.03
C VAL A 265 -8.98 -14.46 -0.45
N TYR A 266 -8.51 -13.61 0.44
CA TYR A 266 -8.14 -12.24 0.17
C TYR A 266 -6.62 -12.13 0.00
N PHE A 267 -6.18 -11.42 -1.03
CA PHE A 267 -4.79 -11.09 -1.26
C PHE A 267 -4.63 -9.58 -1.43
N SER A 268 -3.72 -8.96 -0.69
CA SER A 268 -3.41 -7.54 -0.91
C SER A 268 -2.09 -7.10 -0.30
N ASN A 269 -1.58 -6.00 -0.83
CA ASN A 269 -0.75 -5.10 -0.04
C ASN A 269 -1.66 -4.29 0.88
N PRO A 270 -1.29 -4.01 2.13
CA PRO A 270 -2.15 -3.33 3.11
C PRO A 270 -2.16 -1.81 2.87
N THR A 271 -2.81 -1.37 1.79
CA THR A 271 -2.77 0.01 1.30
C THR A 271 -3.78 0.93 1.97
N ARG A 272 -4.82 0.39 2.63
CA ARG A 272 -5.87 1.16 3.31
C ARG A 272 -6.03 0.67 4.75
N ASN A 273 -6.27 1.62 5.66
CA ASN A 273 -6.50 1.36 7.08
C ASN A 273 -8.00 1.40 7.42
N GLU A 274 -8.84 1.08 6.47
CA GLU A 274 -10.30 0.98 6.61
C GLU A 274 -10.85 -0.10 5.66
N GLY A 275 -12.06 -0.56 5.92
CA GLY A 275 -12.78 -1.52 5.09
C GLY A 275 -12.50 -2.97 5.44
N GLU A 276 -13.19 -3.88 4.76
CA GLU A 276 -13.24 -5.32 5.05
C GLU A 276 -11.84 -5.96 5.17
N PHE A 277 -10.92 -5.65 4.24
CA PHE A 277 -9.58 -6.24 4.28
C PHE A 277 -8.79 -5.81 5.52
N PHE A 278 -8.91 -4.55 5.94
CA PHE A 278 -8.29 -4.07 7.17
C PHE A 278 -8.89 -4.74 8.40
N GLU A 279 -10.23 -4.79 8.47
CA GLU A 279 -10.97 -5.44 9.57
C GLU A 279 -10.60 -6.93 9.68
N SER A 280 -10.36 -7.63 8.55
CA SER A 280 -9.97 -9.04 8.55
C SER A 280 -8.64 -9.32 9.27
N HIS A 281 -7.77 -8.30 9.42
CA HIS A 281 -6.48 -8.41 10.09
C HIS A 281 -6.46 -7.89 11.53
N LYS A 282 -7.56 -7.33 12.03
CA LYS A 282 -7.65 -6.89 13.44
C LYS A 282 -7.65 -8.06 14.41
N ASP A 283 -7.28 -7.77 15.67
CA ASP A 283 -7.39 -8.75 16.75
C ASP A 283 -8.87 -9.11 16.97
N GLY A 284 -9.12 -10.39 17.17
CA GLY A 284 -10.50 -10.92 17.33
C GLY A 284 -11.28 -11.11 16.02
N SER A 285 -10.67 -10.83 14.84
CA SER A 285 -11.31 -11.15 13.56
C SER A 285 -11.45 -12.66 13.34
N THR A 286 -12.46 -13.06 12.57
CA THR A 286 -12.78 -14.46 12.25
C THR A 286 -12.08 -14.91 10.95
N TYR A 287 -10.80 -14.58 10.77
CA TYR A 287 -10.02 -14.90 9.59
C TYR A 287 -8.72 -15.63 9.96
N THR A 288 -8.31 -16.57 9.12
CA THR A 288 -6.92 -17.05 9.10
C THR A 288 -6.05 -15.94 8.52
N LYS A 289 -5.33 -15.25 9.38
CA LYS A 289 -4.51 -14.07 9.03
C LYS A 289 -3.10 -14.49 8.67
N LEU A 290 -2.65 -14.14 7.47
CA LEU A 290 -1.29 -14.37 7.00
C LEU A 290 -0.61 -13.04 6.69
N HIS A 291 0.67 -12.93 7.09
CA HIS A 291 1.48 -11.74 6.88
C HIS A 291 2.85 -12.12 6.33
N PHE A 292 3.26 -11.50 5.22
CA PHE A 292 4.55 -11.77 4.58
C PHE A 292 5.30 -10.51 4.20
N ASN A 293 6.59 -10.51 4.54
CA ASN A 293 7.53 -9.44 4.20
C ASN A 293 8.31 -9.81 2.94
N SER A 294 8.44 -8.87 1.99
CA SER A 294 9.21 -9.04 0.75
C SER A 294 10.69 -9.34 1.00
N ARG A 295 11.25 -8.86 2.12
CA ARG A 295 12.66 -9.07 2.49
C ARG A 295 13.02 -10.55 2.60
N HIS A 296 12.04 -11.36 2.97
CA HIS A 296 12.21 -12.79 3.18
C HIS A 296 11.77 -13.63 1.97
N SER A 297 11.39 -13.01 0.85
CA SER A 297 10.96 -13.72 -0.34
C SER A 297 12.13 -14.06 -1.25
N PRO A 298 12.34 -15.34 -1.58
CA PRO A 298 13.45 -15.77 -2.45
C PRO A 298 13.26 -15.36 -3.91
N ILE A 299 12.06 -14.93 -4.32
CA ILE A 299 11.76 -14.50 -5.69
C ILE A 299 11.83 -12.98 -5.87
N VAL A 300 11.91 -12.20 -4.80
CA VAL A 300 12.14 -10.76 -4.89
C VAL A 300 13.55 -10.52 -5.43
N ARG A 301 13.68 -9.66 -6.46
CA ARG A 301 14.98 -9.36 -7.08
C ARG A 301 15.96 -8.73 -6.09
N ASP A 302 17.26 -9.00 -6.29
CA ASP A 302 18.31 -8.36 -5.51
C ASP A 302 18.25 -6.84 -5.65
N GLY A 303 18.49 -6.13 -4.55
CA GLY A 303 18.45 -4.67 -4.49
C GLY A 303 17.04 -4.05 -4.58
N TYR A 304 15.94 -4.83 -4.65
CA TYR A 304 14.59 -4.29 -4.64
C TYR A 304 14.31 -3.53 -3.35
N VAL A 305 14.64 -4.13 -2.22
CA VAL A 305 14.43 -3.53 -0.88
C VAL A 305 15.23 -2.24 -0.77
N ASP A 306 16.53 -2.28 -1.11
CA ASP A 306 17.40 -1.10 -1.09
C ASP A 306 16.88 0.01 -2.01
N THR A 307 16.36 -0.37 -3.19
CA THR A 307 15.75 0.59 -4.12
C THR A 307 14.53 1.26 -3.50
N MET A 308 13.68 0.49 -2.79
CA MET A 308 12.49 1.02 -2.13
C MET A 308 12.85 1.93 -0.95
N GLU A 309 13.81 1.53 -0.11
CA GLU A 309 14.27 2.32 1.02
C GLU A 309 14.98 3.61 0.59
N ASN A 310 15.78 3.56 -0.49
CA ASN A 310 16.40 4.75 -1.06
C ASN A 310 15.38 5.70 -1.69
N ARG A 311 14.34 5.17 -2.34
CA ARG A 311 13.26 5.97 -2.93
C ARG A 311 12.35 6.57 -1.85
N TYR A 312 12.15 5.86 -0.75
CA TYR A 312 11.28 6.21 0.35
C TYR A 312 12.04 6.09 1.67
N PRO A 313 12.90 7.07 1.99
CA PRO A 313 13.76 6.99 3.16
C PRO A 313 12.95 6.92 4.46
N PRO A 314 13.53 6.32 5.51
CA PRO A 314 12.85 6.15 6.78
C PRO A 314 12.53 7.49 7.45
N ASN A 315 11.46 7.51 8.24
CA ASN A 315 11.10 8.61 9.12
C ASN A 315 11.68 8.32 10.51
N GLY A 316 12.83 8.91 10.83
CA GLY A 316 13.52 8.60 12.08
C GLY A 316 14.05 7.15 12.09
N THR A 317 13.61 6.35 13.08
CA THR A 317 14.01 4.94 13.23
C THR A 317 13.06 3.95 12.55
N GLU A 318 11.90 4.41 12.05
CA GLU A 318 10.89 3.57 11.43
C GLU A 318 10.95 3.65 9.91
N HIS A 319 10.61 2.55 9.24
CA HIS A 319 10.42 2.55 7.79
C HIS A 319 9.33 3.53 7.37
N SER A 320 9.49 4.14 6.20
CA SER A 320 8.43 4.98 5.61
C SER A 320 7.16 4.16 5.35
N ASP A 321 6.02 4.84 5.27
CA ASP A 321 4.74 4.17 5.02
C ASP A 321 4.75 3.36 3.73
N GLU A 322 5.43 3.85 2.68
CA GLU A 322 5.58 3.11 1.42
C GLU A 322 6.38 1.83 1.58
N VAL A 323 7.45 1.85 2.37
CA VAL A 323 8.26 0.66 2.67
C VAL A 323 7.45 -0.30 3.54
N LYS A 324 6.76 0.19 4.59
CA LYS A 324 5.87 -0.64 5.41
C LYS A 324 4.85 -1.38 4.56
N ILE A 325 4.16 -0.69 3.65
CA ILE A 325 3.12 -1.30 2.81
C ILE A 325 3.71 -2.22 1.74
N ARG A 326 4.70 -1.73 0.97
CA ARG A 326 5.15 -2.38 -0.28
C ARG A 326 6.24 -3.42 -0.06
N VAL A 327 6.99 -3.32 1.04
CA VAL A 327 8.08 -4.24 1.41
C VAL A 327 7.69 -5.07 2.62
N ASP A 328 7.34 -4.41 3.74
CA ASP A 328 7.09 -5.11 4.98
C ASP A 328 5.71 -5.79 5.03
N GLY A 329 4.76 -5.39 4.18
CA GLY A 329 3.40 -5.92 4.17
C GLY A 329 2.61 -5.52 5.41
N GLU A 330 2.90 -4.35 5.98
CA GLU A 330 2.28 -3.82 7.18
C GLU A 330 1.35 -2.65 6.85
N PHE A 331 0.26 -2.53 7.60
CA PHE A 331 -0.59 -1.35 7.55
C PHE A 331 0.18 -0.17 8.14
N ALA A 332 0.29 0.92 7.38
CA ALA A 332 1.00 2.11 7.81
C ALA A 332 0.12 2.99 8.72
N GLY A 333 0.71 3.57 9.78
CA GLY A 333 0.04 4.55 10.64
C GLY A 333 -1.14 4.03 11.47
N VAL A 334 -1.29 2.71 11.65
CA VAL A 334 -2.45 2.11 12.35
C VAL A 334 -2.57 2.59 13.79
N ASN A 335 -1.45 2.77 14.49
CA ASN A 335 -1.46 3.21 15.90
C ASN A 335 -1.82 4.69 16.08
N GLU A 336 -1.92 5.45 14.99
CA GLU A 336 -2.12 6.90 14.97
C GLU A 336 -3.44 7.28 14.31
N MET A 337 -4.18 6.29 13.82
CA MET A 337 -5.43 6.47 13.09
C MET A 337 -6.61 6.74 14.06
N ASP A 338 -7.44 7.74 13.74
CA ASP A 338 -8.68 7.97 14.45
C ASP A 338 -9.82 7.05 13.95
N ASP A 339 -10.95 7.06 14.67
CA ASP A 339 -12.13 6.22 14.37
C ASP A 339 -12.71 6.42 12.95
N LYS A 340 -12.30 7.47 12.24
CA LYS A 340 -12.73 7.79 10.87
C LYS A 340 -11.67 7.47 9.82
N GLY A 341 -10.60 6.80 10.20
CA GLY A 341 -9.52 6.43 9.30
C GLY A 341 -8.53 7.56 8.98
N TRP A 342 -8.58 8.70 9.69
CA TRP A 342 -7.66 9.81 9.51
C TRP A 342 -6.40 9.64 10.34
N ILE A 343 -5.24 9.83 9.72
CA ILE A 343 -3.90 9.74 10.32
C ILE A 343 -3.31 11.15 10.40
N PRO A 344 -2.78 11.60 11.55
CA PRO A 344 -2.07 12.87 11.63
C PRO A 344 -0.86 12.89 10.69
N LEU A 345 -0.74 13.94 9.87
CA LEU A 345 0.34 14.02 8.88
C LEU A 345 1.74 14.09 9.52
N PHE A 346 1.85 14.69 10.69
CA PHE A 346 3.09 14.83 11.46
C PHE A 346 3.10 14.04 12.76
N ALA A 347 2.43 12.87 12.76
CA ALA A 347 2.47 11.97 13.90
C ALA A 347 3.91 11.54 14.19
N ASN A 348 4.29 11.59 15.47
CA ASN A 348 5.63 11.23 15.97
C ASN A 348 6.82 11.94 15.29
N VAL A 349 6.58 13.05 14.59
CA VAL A 349 7.61 13.85 13.94
C VAL A 349 8.08 14.94 14.89
N VAL A 350 9.40 15.04 15.05
CA VAL A 350 10.03 16.17 15.75
C VAL A 350 10.10 17.34 14.78
N ILE A 351 9.49 18.47 15.14
CA ILE A 351 9.48 19.69 14.33
C ILE A 351 10.46 20.66 14.95
N HIS A 352 11.44 21.10 14.17
CA HIS A 352 12.47 22.01 14.62
C HIS A 352 12.07 23.47 14.32
N PHE A 353 12.18 24.33 15.33
CA PHE A 353 11.90 25.75 15.22
C PHE A 353 13.10 26.57 15.68
N GLU A 354 13.34 27.66 14.97
CA GLU A 354 14.28 28.69 15.37
C GLU A 354 13.60 30.06 15.41
N PRO A 355 13.97 30.94 16.38
CA PRO A 355 13.48 32.30 16.37
C PRO A 355 14.06 33.09 15.19
N GLU A 356 13.37 34.11 14.77
CA GLU A 356 13.85 34.99 13.72
C GLU A 356 15.13 35.73 14.16
N GLN A 357 16.26 35.37 13.56
CA GLN A 357 17.55 35.97 13.78
C GLN A 357 18.19 36.27 12.42
N GLY A 358 18.30 37.54 12.09
CA GLY A 358 18.99 37.97 10.86
C GLY A 358 18.41 37.38 9.56
N GLN A 359 19.10 37.58 8.45
CA GLN A 359 18.75 37.02 7.18
C GLN A 359 19.57 35.74 6.94
N ILE A 360 18.97 34.58 7.21
CA ILE A 360 19.61 33.27 7.04
C ILE A 360 19.41 32.74 5.61
N ILE A 361 18.26 33.05 4.98
CA ILE A 361 17.91 32.65 3.61
C ILE A 361 18.35 33.77 2.64
N ASN A 362 19.20 33.47 1.68
CA ASN A 362 19.63 34.43 0.67
C ASN A 362 18.83 34.34 -0.64
N ARG A 363 18.38 33.11 -0.99
CA ARG A 363 17.49 32.85 -2.11
C ARG A 363 16.67 31.59 -1.81
N GLY A 364 15.40 31.55 -2.23
CA GLY A 364 14.54 30.42 -1.97
C GLY A 364 13.28 30.42 -2.82
N ILE A 365 12.37 29.52 -2.49
CA ILE A 365 11.03 29.42 -3.06
C ILE A 365 10.08 30.21 -2.19
N ILE A 366 9.42 31.21 -2.77
CA ILE A 366 8.40 32.02 -2.10
C ILE A 366 7.04 31.38 -2.33
N ALA A 367 6.26 31.19 -1.28
CA ALA A 367 4.88 30.72 -1.35
C ALA A 367 3.92 31.73 -0.73
N VAL A 368 2.75 31.83 -1.35
CA VAL A 368 1.67 32.72 -0.91
C VAL A 368 0.38 31.92 -0.84
N ASP A 369 -0.21 31.82 0.35
CA ASP A 369 -1.60 31.35 0.57
C ASP A 369 -2.46 32.60 0.85
N PRO A 370 -3.17 33.15 -0.16
CA PRO A 370 -3.94 34.38 0.01
C PRO A 370 -5.30 34.11 0.63
N SER A 371 -5.66 34.87 1.66
CA SER A 371 -7.00 34.84 2.24
C SER A 371 -7.93 35.86 1.58
N GLY A 372 -9.25 35.55 1.61
CA GLY A 372 -10.30 36.50 1.27
C GLY A 372 -10.71 37.40 2.45
N SER A 373 -11.81 38.12 2.26
CA SER A 373 -12.46 38.84 3.36
C SER A 373 -13.07 37.86 4.36
N GLY A 374 -12.41 37.67 5.52
CA GLY A 374 -12.86 36.74 6.55
C GLY A 374 -11.93 36.67 7.75
N LYS A 375 -11.98 35.56 8.47
CA LYS A 375 -11.12 35.30 9.65
C LYS A 375 -9.82 34.61 9.29
N ASP A 376 -9.65 34.16 8.05
CA ASP A 376 -8.45 33.48 7.58
C ASP A 376 -7.30 34.47 7.38
N HIS A 377 -6.08 34.02 7.56
CA HIS A 377 -4.90 34.83 7.36
C HIS A 377 -4.27 34.56 6.00
N THR A 378 -3.78 35.61 5.37
CA THR A 378 -2.84 35.49 4.27
C THR A 378 -1.47 35.16 4.85
N SER A 379 -0.88 34.08 4.34
CA SER A 379 0.44 33.63 4.75
C SER A 379 1.43 33.72 3.60
N VAL A 380 2.61 34.29 3.88
CA VAL A 380 3.74 34.37 2.94
C VAL A 380 4.98 33.80 3.62
N GLY A 381 5.65 32.88 2.94
CA GLY A 381 6.88 32.31 3.43
C GLY A 381 7.90 32.08 2.32
N ILE A 382 9.14 31.90 2.73
CA ILE A 382 10.25 31.59 1.85
C ILE A 382 11.00 30.35 2.37
N ARG A 383 11.33 29.43 1.50
CA ARG A 383 12.06 28.22 1.83
C ARG A 383 13.31 28.05 0.95
N ASP A 384 14.43 27.75 1.60
CA ASP A 384 15.60 27.17 0.95
C ASP A 384 15.66 25.63 1.21
N ASN A 385 16.84 25.02 1.09
CA ASN A 385 16.97 23.58 1.34
C ASN A 385 16.77 23.19 2.80
N ILE A 386 17.11 24.05 3.76
CA ILE A 386 17.18 23.74 5.20
C ILE A 386 16.12 24.51 5.98
N TYR A 387 15.89 25.78 5.61
CA TYR A 387 15.09 26.71 6.36
C TYR A 387 13.79 27.06 5.63
N LEU A 388 12.69 27.10 6.37
CA LEU A 388 11.42 27.72 5.96
C LEU A 388 11.15 28.89 6.90
N LYS A 389 11.17 30.12 6.37
CA LYS A 389 10.86 31.31 7.14
C LYS A 389 9.44 31.79 6.89
N GLU A 390 8.67 31.97 7.97
CA GLU A 390 7.42 32.72 7.95
C GLU A 390 7.72 34.21 7.82
N VAL A 391 7.37 34.81 6.68
CA VAL A 391 7.62 36.25 6.42
C VAL A 391 6.41 37.08 6.82
N LEU A 392 5.20 36.56 6.58
CA LEU A 392 3.95 37.26 6.83
C LEU A 392 2.86 36.23 7.20
N ASN A 393 2.09 36.58 8.25
CA ASN A 393 0.83 35.89 8.54
C ASN A 393 -0.14 36.91 9.14
N GLU A 394 -0.98 37.49 8.32
CA GLU A 394 -1.91 38.55 8.72
C GLU A 394 -3.24 38.47 7.98
N ASN A 395 -4.26 39.05 8.59
CA ASN A 395 -5.56 39.21 7.91
C ASN A 395 -5.46 40.44 6.97
N THR A 396 -5.30 40.18 5.67
CA THR A 396 -5.29 41.25 4.66
C THR A 396 -6.17 40.86 3.48
N SER A 397 -7.11 41.77 3.15
CA SER A 397 -8.00 41.62 1.97
C SER A 397 -7.60 42.54 0.82
N ASN A 398 -6.58 43.35 0.97
CA ASN A 398 -6.13 44.28 -0.08
C ASN A 398 -5.12 43.60 -1.01
N GLU A 399 -5.61 43.10 -2.16
CA GLU A 399 -4.81 42.39 -3.17
C GLU A 399 -3.62 43.26 -3.70
N LYS A 400 -3.79 44.59 -3.84
CA LYS A 400 -2.72 45.47 -4.31
C LYS A 400 -1.62 45.66 -3.26
N ASP A 401 -1.99 45.67 -1.99
CA ASP A 401 -1.04 45.79 -0.89
C ASP A 401 -0.28 44.46 -0.74
N LEU A 402 -0.97 43.34 -0.84
CA LEU A 402 -0.34 42.04 -0.82
C LEU A 402 0.63 41.85 -1.99
N ALA A 403 0.26 42.27 -3.21
CA ALA A 403 1.17 42.24 -4.36
C ALA A 403 2.45 43.03 -4.11
N ARG A 404 2.37 44.21 -3.44
CA ARG A 404 3.52 45.00 -3.04
C ARG A 404 4.41 44.29 -2.01
N LYS A 405 3.79 43.65 -1.02
CA LYS A 405 4.50 42.87 0.00
C LYS A 405 5.25 41.68 -0.61
N VAL A 406 4.63 40.93 -1.52
CA VAL A 406 5.26 39.82 -2.23
C VAL A 406 6.45 40.27 -3.07
N GLU A 407 6.34 41.41 -3.77
CA GLU A 407 7.42 42.03 -4.52
C GLU A 407 8.58 42.41 -3.58
N THR A 408 8.29 43.05 -2.45
CA THR A 408 9.31 43.41 -1.43
C THR A 408 10.03 42.14 -0.92
N VAL A 409 9.32 41.07 -0.67
CA VAL A 409 9.92 39.77 -0.26
C VAL A 409 10.79 39.20 -1.36
N ARG A 410 10.31 39.20 -2.63
CA ARG A 410 11.11 38.76 -3.78
C ARG A 410 12.45 39.47 -3.85
N ASP A 411 12.42 40.82 -3.77
CA ASP A 411 13.60 41.65 -3.91
C ASP A 411 14.56 41.51 -2.70
N ALA A 412 14.01 41.43 -1.48
CA ALA A 412 14.79 41.24 -0.26
C ALA A 412 15.57 39.91 -0.22
N TYR A 413 15.06 38.90 -0.88
CA TYR A 413 15.66 37.55 -0.91
C TYR A 413 16.25 37.18 -2.28
N ASN A 414 16.48 38.12 -3.18
CA ASN A 414 17.05 37.93 -4.50
C ASN A 414 16.39 36.81 -5.32
N CYS A 415 15.06 36.65 -5.18
CA CYS A 415 14.29 35.63 -5.88
C CYS A 415 13.84 36.12 -7.26
N GLN A 416 13.62 35.19 -8.17
CA GLN A 416 13.01 35.45 -9.48
C GLN A 416 11.49 35.26 -9.42
N SER A 417 10.75 35.79 -10.38
CA SER A 417 9.31 35.57 -10.49
C SER A 417 8.95 34.09 -10.63
N ALA A 418 9.82 33.32 -11.29
CA ALA A 418 9.69 31.86 -11.40
C ALA A 418 9.86 31.11 -10.06
N ASP A 419 10.38 31.75 -9.02
CA ASP A 419 10.53 31.20 -7.67
C ASP A 419 9.31 31.45 -6.78
N ILE A 420 8.28 32.16 -7.29
CA ILE A 420 7.06 32.51 -6.55
C ILE A 420 5.93 31.57 -6.95
N GLY A 421 5.33 30.90 -5.97
CA GLY A 421 4.13 30.07 -6.11
C GLY A 421 2.96 30.67 -5.32
N ILE A 422 1.80 30.79 -5.95
CA ILE A 422 0.60 31.37 -5.34
C ILE A 422 -0.56 30.40 -5.52
N ASP A 423 -1.27 30.07 -4.44
CA ASP A 423 -2.55 29.35 -4.56
C ASP A 423 -3.51 30.18 -5.43
N ALA A 424 -3.83 29.66 -6.59
CA ALA A 424 -4.63 30.36 -7.60
C ALA A 424 -6.14 30.14 -7.47
N PHE A 425 -6.61 29.47 -6.44
CA PHE A 425 -8.05 29.34 -6.20
C PHE A 425 -8.66 30.64 -5.65
N GLY A 426 -9.80 31.03 -6.17
CA GLY A 426 -10.55 32.18 -5.68
C GLY A 426 -9.81 33.50 -5.75
N VAL A 427 -9.45 34.06 -4.60
CA VAL A 427 -8.74 35.34 -4.47
C VAL A 427 -7.35 35.29 -5.09
N GLY A 428 -6.70 34.14 -5.06
CA GLY A 428 -5.33 33.99 -5.57
C GLY A 428 -5.20 34.23 -7.06
N ALA A 429 -6.20 33.89 -7.87
CA ALA A 429 -6.18 34.16 -9.32
C ALA A 429 -6.08 35.67 -9.64
N LYS A 430 -6.77 36.51 -8.87
CA LYS A 430 -6.68 37.97 -9.01
C LYS A 430 -5.32 38.50 -8.50
N LEU A 431 -4.81 37.93 -7.43
CA LEU A 431 -3.49 38.29 -6.92
C LEU A 431 -2.39 37.97 -7.95
N VAL A 432 -2.42 36.79 -8.57
CA VAL A 432 -1.50 36.42 -9.66
C VAL A 432 -1.54 37.44 -10.80
N ALA A 433 -2.75 37.84 -11.25
CA ALA A 433 -2.90 38.83 -12.30
C ALA A 433 -2.31 40.20 -11.91
N ASN A 434 -2.54 40.66 -10.67
CA ASN A 434 -2.02 41.90 -10.14
C ASN A 434 -0.48 41.90 -10.03
N ILE A 435 0.10 40.82 -9.55
CA ILE A 435 1.56 40.67 -9.45
C ILE A 435 2.18 40.62 -10.84
N ASN A 436 1.68 39.79 -11.76
CA ASN A 436 2.17 39.70 -13.14
C ASN A 436 2.14 41.05 -13.86
N THR A 437 1.05 41.80 -13.71
CA THR A 437 0.93 43.14 -14.29
C THR A 437 1.96 44.12 -13.75
N LYS A 438 2.27 44.00 -12.45
CA LYS A 438 3.17 44.91 -11.76
C LYS A 438 4.65 44.61 -11.98
N ILE A 439 4.99 43.31 -11.99
CA ILE A 439 6.39 42.85 -12.14
C ILE A 439 6.79 42.80 -13.63
N GLY A 440 5.81 42.67 -14.53
CA GLY A 440 6.07 42.46 -15.97
C GLY A 440 6.53 41.02 -16.30
N GLU A 441 6.48 40.11 -15.35
CA GLU A 441 6.86 38.71 -15.46
C GLU A 441 5.79 37.80 -14.87
N SER A 442 5.77 36.53 -15.26
CA SER A 442 4.78 35.56 -14.77
C SER A 442 5.26 34.83 -13.53
N VAL A 443 4.46 34.83 -12.47
CA VAL A 443 4.59 33.96 -11.30
C VAL A 443 3.81 32.66 -11.51
N ASN A 444 4.08 31.64 -10.68
CA ASN A 444 3.39 30.37 -10.79
C ASN A 444 2.01 30.41 -10.11
N ALA A 445 0.97 30.32 -10.93
CA ALA A 445 -0.39 30.10 -10.46
C ALA A 445 -0.58 28.60 -10.17
N LEU A 446 -0.74 28.23 -8.91
CA LEU A 446 -0.85 26.84 -8.50
C LEU A 446 -2.31 26.38 -8.50
N LEU A 447 -2.65 25.50 -9.44
CA LEU A 447 -3.89 24.75 -9.47
C LEU A 447 -3.59 23.34 -8.93
N THR A 448 -4.17 23.01 -7.79
CA THR A 448 -3.72 21.88 -6.98
C THR A 448 -4.64 20.66 -7.06
N ASP A 449 -5.56 20.64 -8.01
CA ASP A 449 -6.63 19.63 -8.17
C ASP A 449 -6.17 18.30 -8.78
N LYS A 450 -5.03 18.26 -9.48
CA LYS A 450 -4.47 17.03 -10.07
C LYS A 450 -3.00 16.86 -9.70
N PRO A 451 -2.55 15.61 -9.43
CA PRO A 451 -1.15 15.35 -9.14
C PRO A 451 -0.27 15.62 -10.38
N ARG A 452 1.04 15.75 -10.18
CA ARG A 452 1.98 15.88 -11.29
C ARG A 452 2.07 14.57 -12.09
N PRO A 453 2.39 14.65 -13.40
CA PRO A 453 2.65 13.44 -14.19
C PRO A 453 3.73 12.56 -13.55
N GLY A 454 3.42 11.28 -13.36
CA GLY A 454 4.32 10.30 -12.74
C GLY A 454 4.18 10.16 -11.23
N THR A 455 3.20 10.83 -10.59
CA THR A 455 2.89 10.67 -9.16
C THR A 455 1.42 10.30 -8.91
N GLU A 456 0.67 10.00 -9.97
CA GLU A 456 -0.76 9.66 -9.94
C GLU A 456 -1.04 8.32 -9.22
N ASP A 457 -0.03 7.49 -9.06
CA ASP A 457 -0.08 6.23 -8.31
C ASP A 457 0.10 6.40 -6.80
N ARG A 458 0.37 7.63 -6.33
CA ARG A 458 0.64 7.94 -4.92
C ARG A 458 -0.31 8.98 -4.33
N PHE A 459 -0.72 9.96 -5.12
CA PHE A 459 -1.44 11.14 -4.63
C PHE A 459 -2.74 11.36 -5.40
N VAL A 460 -3.75 11.87 -4.70
CA VAL A 460 -5.03 12.26 -5.33
C VAL A 460 -4.91 13.63 -6.01
N THR A 461 -4.21 14.56 -5.37
CA THR A 461 -4.05 15.95 -5.85
C THR A 461 -2.59 16.40 -5.77
N PHE A 462 -2.28 17.50 -6.46
CA PHE A 462 -0.96 18.14 -6.33
C PHE A 462 -0.73 18.72 -4.93
N LYS A 463 -1.78 19.17 -4.27
CA LYS A 463 -1.68 19.62 -2.86
C LYS A 463 -1.24 18.47 -1.95
N ASP A 464 -1.78 17.26 -2.14
CA ASP A 464 -1.39 16.09 -1.36
C ASP A 464 0.09 15.76 -1.55
N GLU A 465 0.59 15.85 -2.78
CA GLU A 465 2.00 15.65 -3.12
C GLU A 465 2.90 16.68 -2.44
N MET A 466 2.58 17.97 -2.54
CA MET A 466 3.36 19.04 -1.91
C MET A 466 3.36 18.93 -0.38
N ALA A 467 2.22 18.61 0.23
CA ALA A 467 2.12 18.43 1.68
C ALA A 467 2.92 17.21 2.16
N TRP A 468 2.95 16.15 1.36
CA TRP A 468 3.80 15.00 1.66
C TRP A 468 5.28 15.34 1.55
N ALA A 469 5.69 16.12 0.55
CA ALA A 469 7.05 16.62 0.41
C ALA A 469 7.44 17.54 1.58
N PHE A 470 6.52 18.39 2.06
CA PHE A 470 6.73 19.19 3.25
C PHE A 470 6.94 18.32 4.49
N ARG A 471 6.11 17.28 4.68
CA ARG A 471 6.29 16.30 5.76
C ARG A 471 7.68 15.64 5.69
N GLU A 472 8.07 15.13 4.52
CA GLU A 472 9.38 14.51 4.32
C GLU A 472 10.53 15.48 4.65
N TRP A 473 10.41 16.73 4.24
CA TRP A 473 11.40 17.77 4.54
C TRP A 473 11.53 18.01 6.06
N VAL A 474 10.41 18.10 6.79
CA VAL A 474 10.41 18.22 8.26
C VAL A 474 11.04 16.99 8.91
N CYS A 475 10.68 15.78 8.48
CA CYS A 475 11.26 14.53 8.97
C CYS A 475 12.78 14.44 8.75
N ASN A 476 13.28 15.05 7.69
CA ASN A 476 14.70 15.13 7.35
C ASN A 476 15.45 16.28 8.01
N GLY A 477 14.86 16.91 9.04
CA GLY A 477 15.51 17.94 9.85
C GLY A 477 15.36 19.35 9.30
N GLY A 478 14.38 19.61 8.45
CA GLY A 478 14.02 20.96 8.02
C GLY A 478 13.63 21.86 9.21
N ILE A 479 14.06 23.11 9.21
CA ILE A 479 13.91 24.04 10.32
C ILE A 479 12.96 25.18 9.94
N ILE A 480 11.94 25.42 10.77
CA ILE A 480 10.99 26.50 10.59
C ILE A 480 11.42 27.72 11.41
N ILE A 481 11.69 28.82 10.73
CA ILE A 481 12.04 30.10 11.37
C ILE A 481 10.75 30.89 11.59
N THR A 482 10.39 31.08 12.84
CA THR A 482 9.17 31.81 13.24
C THR A 482 9.27 32.34 14.67
N ASN A 483 8.59 33.42 14.93
CA ASN A 483 8.39 33.95 16.28
C ASN A 483 7.15 33.35 16.97
N ASN A 484 6.39 32.47 16.27
CA ASN A 484 5.18 31.85 16.80
C ASN A 484 5.16 30.31 16.56
N PRO A 485 6.06 29.55 17.20
CA PRO A 485 6.14 28.09 17.00
C PRO A 485 4.89 27.36 17.47
N GLU A 486 4.18 27.88 18.48
CA GLU A 486 2.96 27.23 18.98
C GLU A 486 1.83 27.24 17.94
N ALA A 487 1.69 28.32 17.18
CA ALA A 487 0.70 28.39 16.10
C ALA A 487 1.01 27.37 14.98
N TRP A 488 2.27 27.24 14.60
CA TRP A 488 2.71 26.20 13.66
C TRP A 488 2.43 24.81 14.18
N LEU A 489 2.81 24.50 15.42
CA LEU A 489 2.56 23.19 16.04
C LEU A 489 1.07 22.87 16.09
N LYS A 490 0.23 23.84 16.42
CA LYS A 490 -1.22 23.68 16.45
C LYS A 490 -1.77 23.28 15.09
N GLU A 491 -1.35 23.94 14.00
CA GLU A 491 -1.79 23.65 12.65
C GLU A 491 -1.24 22.29 12.17
N MET A 492 0.07 22.05 12.30
CA MET A 492 0.72 20.84 11.82
C MET A 492 0.23 19.58 12.52
N ARG A 493 -0.06 19.62 13.82
CA ARG A 493 -0.63 18.48 14.57
C ARG A 493 -2.08 18.18 14.21
N ALA A 494 -2.82 19.19 13.73
CA ALA A 494 -4.22 19.03 13.37
C ALA A 494 -4.42 18.52 11.94
N VAL A 495 -3.44 18.70 11.05
CA VAL A 495 -3.55 18.22 9.66
C VAL A 495 -3.46 16.72 9.59
N LYS A 496 -4.41 16.13 8.89
CA LYS A 496 -4.56 14.68 8.74
C LYS A 496 -4.67 14.28 7.27
N PHE A 497 -4.28 13.05 6.99
CA PHE A 497 -4.47 12.41 5.70
C PHE A 497 -5.12 11.04 5.88
N LYS A 498 -5.62 10.47 4.80
CA LYS A 498 -6.00 9.06 4.72
C LYS A 498 -5.59 8.47 3.38
N ARG A 499 -5.58 7.15 3.30
CA ARG A 499 -5.35 6.43 2.05
C ARG A 499 -6.69 6.06 1.43
N VAL A 500 -6.90 6.44 0.18
CA VAL A 500 -8.14 6.22 -0.56
C VAL A 500 -7.91 5.40 -1.82
N GLY A 501 -8.95 4.75 -2.31
CA GLY A 501 -8.90 3.95 -3.55
C GLY A 501 -7.76 2.90 -3.51
N LYS A 502 -6.82 3.01 -4.43
CA LYS A 502 -5.63 2.13 -4.53
C LYS A 502 -4.51 2.48 -3.52
N GLY A 503 -4.84 3.09 -2.40
CA GLY A 503 -3.87 3.52 -1.38
C GLY A 503 -3.28 4.91 -1.63
N LEU A 504 -3.95 5.72 -2.45
CA LEU A 504 -3.53 7.09 -2.73
C LEU A 504 -3.64 7.96 -1.48
N ILE A 505 -2.63 8.77 -1.26
CA ILE A 505 -2.61 9.74 -0.15
C ILE A 505 -3.57 10.88 -0.49
N HIS A 506 -4.44 11.19 0.47
CA HIS A 506 -5.38 12.29 0.36
C HIS A 506 -5.51 13.04 1.69
N LEU A 507 -5.20 14.33 1.69
CA LEU A 507 -5.33 15.18 2.86
C LEU A 507 -6.80 15.50 3.15
N MET A 508 -7.06 15.81 4.40
CA MET A 508 -8.34 16.36 4.80
C MET A 508 -8.58 17.72 4.10
N ASP A 509 -9.70 17.85 3.42
CA ASP A 509 -10.05 19.10 2.75
C ASP A 509 -10.23 20.28 3.72
N LYS A 510 -9.95 21.50 3.26
CA LYS A 510 -9.97 22.72 4.10
C LYS A 510 -11.34 22.99 4.76
N PRO A 511 -12.51 22.75 4.10
CA PRO A 511 -13.83 22.86 4.74
C PRO A 511 -14.02 21.88 5.90
N THR A 512 -13.68 20.61 5.71
CA THR A 512 -13.77 19.58 6.76
C THR A 512 -12.81 19.87 7.90
N PHE A 513 -11.57 20.28 7.59
CA PHE A 513 -10.59 20.70 8.58
C PHE A 513 -11.12 21.84 9.47
N LYS A 514 -11.65 22.91 8.86
CA LYS A 514 -12.21 24.05 9.59
C LYS A 514 -13.41 23.67 10.47
N LYS A 515 -14.26 22.78 9.98
CA LYS A 515 -15.41 22.29 10.75
C LYS A 515 -14.99 21.54 12.02
N ILE A 516 -13.90 20.78 11.93
CA ILE A 516 -13.40 19.97 13.07
C ILE A 516 -12.59 20.85 14.03
N ASN A 517 -11.71 21.69 13.52
CA ASN A 517 -10.70 22.38 14.32
C ASN A 517 -11.07 23.82 14.68
N SER A 518 -12.07 24.43 14.01
CA SER A 518 -12.52 25.82 14.23
C SER A 518 -11.48 26.90 13.87
N PHE A 519 -10.45 26.55 13.12
CA PHE A 519 -9.45 27.47 12.57
C PHE A 519 -8.99 27.02 11.18
N SER A 520 -8.23 27.86 10.46
CA SER A 520 -7.65 27.54 9.14
C SER A 520 -6.17 27.16 9.27
N PRO A 521 -5.65 26.20 8.48
CA PRO A 521 -4.25 25.79 8.53
C PRO A 521 -3.38 26.66 7.59
N ASP A 522 -3.46 28.00 7.70
CA ASP A 522 -2.92 28.93 6.71
C ASP A 522 -1.38 28.91 6.65
N ARG A 523 -0.70 28.67 7.78
CA ARG A 523 0.76 28.48 7.85
C ARG A 523 1.18 27.17 7.21
N PHE A 524 0.46 26.10 7.53
CA PHE A 524 0.70 24.78 6.93
C PHE A 524 0.46 24.82 5.40
N ASP A 525 -0.61 25.46 4.96
CA ASP A 525 -0.92 25.61 3.52
C ASP A 525 0.21 26.37 2.81
N MET A 526 0.68 27.49 3.38
CA MET A 526 1.82 28.25 2.87
C MET A 526 3.10 27.42 2.84
N GLY A 527 3.43 26.70 3.92
CA GLY A 527 4.59 25.81 3.98
C GLY A 527 4.53 24.74 2.89
N THR A 528 3.36 24.13 2.69
CA THR A 528 3.08 23.14 1.64
C THR A 528 3.37 23.73 0.25
N LEU A 529 2.88 24.92 -0.05
CA LEU A 529 3.06 25.57 -1.35
C LEU A 529 4.53 25.83 -1.70
N THR A 530 5.46 25.91 -0.73
CA THR A 530 6.89 26.06 -1.03
C THR A 530 7.49 24.86 -1.77
N PHE A 531 6.77 23.73 -1.86
CA PHE A 531 7.20 22.49 -2.52
C PHE A 531 6.64 22.30 -3.94
N PHE A 532 6.18 23.39 -4.57
CA PHE A 532 5.61 23.31 -5.92
C PHE A 532 6.62 22.97 -7.03
N LYS A 533 7.93 23.12 -6.80
CA LYS A 533 8.98 22.70 -7.73
C LYS A 533 9.47 21.29 -7.41
N ALA A 534 9.64 20.45 -8.43
CA ALA A 534 10.04 19.05 -8.29
C ALA A 534 11.41 18.85 -7.59
N ASP A 535 12.35 19.74 -7.85
CA ASP A 535 13.73 19.64 -7.34
C ASP A 535 13.87 20.06 -5.86
N ALA A 536 12.76 20.50 -5.25
CA ALA A 536 12.74 21.00 -3.87
C ALA A 536 12.59 19.90 -2.79
N THR A 537 12.56 18.62 -3.16
CA THR A 537 12.09 17.53 -2.30
C THR A 537 13.16 16.81 -1.49
N ARG A 538 14.45 17.14 -1.64
CA ARG A 538 15.51 16.54 -0.82
C ARG A 538 16.32 17.63 -0.13
N PRO A 539 16.16 17.83 1.19
CA PRO A 539 17.19 18.49 1.96
C PRO A 539 18.48 17.68 1.80
N VAL A 540 19.58 18.31 1.47
CA VAL A 540 20.88 17.68 1.66
C VAL A 540 21.00 17.47 3.16
N ILE A 541 20.93 16.23 3.63
CA ILE A 541 21.23 15.87 5.02
C ILE A 541 22.71 16.20 5.20
N LEU A 542 22.99 17.40 5.65
CA LEU A 542 24.35 17.75 6.04
C LEU A 542 24.66 16.99 7.32
N THR A 543 25.68 16.16 7.30
CA THR A 543 26.23 15.59 8.53
C THR A 543 26.65 16.74 9.45
N LYS A 544 26.71 16.52 10.76
CA LYS A 544 27.12 17.56 11.73
C LYS A 544 28.38 18.31 11.30
N ASN A 545 29.36 17.60 10.72
CA ASN A 545 30.59 18.18 10.18
C ASN A 545 30.37 19.03 8.91
N GLN A 546 29.38 18.70 8.10
CA GLN A 546 29.01 19.50 6.91
C GLN A 546 28.20 20.73 7.28
N LEU A 547 27.36 20.66 8.33
CA LEU A 547 26.68 21.81 8.93
C LEU A 547 27.71 22.83 9.49
N GLU A 548 28.66 22.35 10.28
CA GLU A 548 29.74 23.18 10.81
C GLU A 548 30.62 23.81 9.69
N ALA A 549 30.87 23.06 8.61
CA ALA A 549 31.61 23.56 7.46
C ALA A 549 30.81 24.60 6.66
N GLU A 550 29.50 24.44 6.52
CA GLU A 550 28.62 25.37 5.83
C GLU A 550 28.42 26.68 6.67
N GLU A 551 28.30 26.56 7.99
CA GLU A 551 28.25 27.70 8.93
C GLU A 551 29.56 28.48 8.88
N ASN A 552 30.71 27.81 8.90
CA ASN A 552 32.00 28.43 8.76
C ASN A 552 32.17 29.11 7.39
N ARG A 553 31.67 28.53 6.31
CA ARG A 553 31.67 29.14 4.98
C ARG A 553 30.82 30.40 4.92
N LYS A 554 29.61 30.37 5.49
CA LYS A 554 28.70 31.52 5.58
C LYS A 554 29.27 32.62 6.44
N PHE A 555 29.95 32.27 7.54
CA PHE A 555 30.66 33.24 8.40
C PHE A 555 31.81 33.93 7.64
N ILE A 556 32.62 33.19 6.88
CA ILE A 556 33.70 33.72 6.06
C ILE A 556 33.16 34.65 4.95
N GLU A 557 32.07 34.26 4.27
CA GLU A 557 31.43 35.07 3.22
C GLU A 557 30.82 36.36 3.81
N SER A 558 30.18 36.30 4.98
CA SER A 558 29.64 37.49 5.67
C SER A 558 30.75 38.45 6.12
N THR A 559 31.89 37.91 6.53
CA THR A 559 33.05 38.68 6.95
C THR A 559 33.76 39.36 5.74
N LYS A 560 33.79 38.70 4.58
CA LYS A 560 34.29 39.30 3.32
C LYS A 560 33.41 40.44 2.83
N LEU A 561 32.08 40.26 2.85
CA LEU A 561 31.13 41.31 2.49
C LEU A 561 31.22 42.55 3.42
N SER A 562 31.49 42.34 4.70
CA SER A 562 31.69 43.46 5.64
C SER A 562 33.01 44.20 5.44
N THR A 563 34.07 43.51 5.00
CA THR A 563 35.38 44.13 4.66
C THR A 563 35.37 44.84 3.30
N GLU A 564 34.61 44.37 2.31
CA GLU A 564 34.44 45.10 1.05
C GLU A 564 33.60 46.38 1.21
N ASN A 565 32.56 46.35 2.06
CA ASN A 565 31.77 47.53 2.36
C ASN A 565 32.55 48.60 3.21
N HIS A 566 33.52 48.19 4.01
CA HIS A 566 34.39 49.10 4.72
C HIS A 566 35.44 49.76 3.80
N ASN A 567 35.89 49.08 2.75
CA ASN A 567 36.82 49.64 1.78
C ASN A 567 36.14 50.62 0.78
N LEU A 568 34.83 50.49 0.55
CA LEU A 568 34.04 51.41 -0.28
C LEU A 568 33.60 52.69 0.45
N SER A 569 33.63 52.69 1.79
CA SER A 569 33.32 53.90 2.60
C SER A 569 34.55 54.74 2.96
N SER A 570 35.73 54.31 2.54
CA SER A 570 37.02 55.01 2.78
C SER A 570 37.70 55.52 1.50
N MET A 571 36.99 55.51 0.37
CA MET A 571 37.29 56.27 -0.86
C MET A 571 36.19 57.32 -1.06
#